data_978dec95497312464d591ea72194708b
#
_entry.id   978dec95497312464d591ea72194708b
#
_cell.length_a   1.000
_cell.length_b   1.000
_cell.length_c   1.000
_cell.angle_alpha   90.00
_cell.angle_beta   90.00
_cell.angle_gamma   90.00
#
_symmetry.space_group_name_H-M   'P 1'
#
loop_
_entity.id
_entity.type
_entity.pdbx_description
1 polymer ?
#
loop_
_entity_poly.entity_id
_entity_poly.type
_entity_poly.pdbx_seq_one_letter_code
_entity_poly.pdbx_strand_id
1 'polypeptide(L)'
;MNRPKLFARQSELGLAARLAFRNLGRNRRRSLITGAAISFALFFAIILRSLQLGVYGHMVSTVVGSMSGYVQVSDTAYWPSQNLDYSLYEDQQWLEKLRQDPEVASAYPRIQGFGLLSVGDRSGVAQWIGLSPEEAQSRLWQSRLASGSWESGPGSVWLGKRLAEQLQVEPGDSLVAMGQGFQGSVAGASWILAGTLHMGNPELEKRSAILKLEDAQDFSGAYGMWSYVQVTPQRREIYQDPSAELGARHPLDGAHFLSWQTRMPELIQTIQADTTGGRVILFILYVVIGFGLLGTMIMLANERRREFAMQLAMGMRRSLLAGTVFIEVLLLSLAGAATGILAGRIAVLILERYPLRLWGDVAAAIEQQGWEAILPPSLDWSISFTHAGIIVLITLAAAAWPLRTVFKTSPVHR
;
A
#
# COMPACT_ATOMS: atom_id res chain seq x y z
N MET A 1 -47.44 -25.94 -18.08
CA MET A 1 -47.56 -26.85 -16.92
C MET A 1 -46.18 -27.22 -16.37
N ASN A 2 -45.44 -26.32 -15.64
CA ASN A 2 -44.06 -26.58 -15.17
C ASN A 2 -43.79 -26.03 -13.75
N ARG A 3 -44.81 -25.83 -12.91
CA ARG A 3 -44.68 -25.33 -11.54
C ARG A 3 -44.33 -26.35 -10.43
N PRO A 4 -44.61 -27.67 -10.52
CA PRO A 4 -44.35 -28.57 -9.40
C PRO A 4 -42.86 -28.89 -9.15
N LYS A 5 -42.00 -28.79 -10.17
CA LYS A 5 -40.55 -29.12 -10.01
C LYS A 5 -39.72 -28.07 -9.25
N LEU A 6 -40.10 -26.81 -9.30
CA LEU A 6 -39.43 -25.70 -8.60
C LEU A 6 -39.72 -25.71 -7.08
N PHE A 7 -40.96 -25.97 -6.67
CA PHE A 7 -41.34 -26.07 -5.25
C PHE A 7 -40.73 -27.31 -4.56
N ALA A 8 -40.67 -28.45 -5.25
CA ALA A 8 -40.01 -29.67 -4.74
C ALA A 8 -38.51 -29.43 -4.53
N ARG A 9 -37.86 -28.69 -5.43
CA ARG A 9 -36.42 -28.35 -5.34
C ARG A 9 -36.08 -27.37 -4.20
N GLN A 10 -36.98 -26.41 -3.93
CA GLN A 10 -36.85 -25.49 -2.79
C GLN A 10 -37.03 -26.21 -1.45
N SER A 11 -37.92 -27.18 -1.35
CA SER A 11 -38.08 -28.01 -0.15
C SER A 11 -36.89 -28.92 0.11
N GLU A 12 -36.25 -29.49 -0.93
CA GLU A 12 -35.05 -30.32 -0.84
C GLU A 12 -33.83 -29.52 -0.38
N LEU A 13 -33.64 -28.29 -0.89
CA LEU A 13 -32.57 -27.39 -0.43
C LEU A 13 -32.74 -26.96 1.04
N GLY A 14 -33.97 -26.64 1.45
CA GLY A 14 -34.26 -26.32 2.84
C GLY A 14 -34.03 -27.48 3.80
N LEU A 15 -34.34 -28.70 3.38
CA LEU A 15 -34.06 -29.92 4.12
C LEU A 15 -32.53 -30.18 4.22
N ALA A 16 -31.81 -30.07 3.12
CA ALA A 16 -30.36 -30.24 3.07
C ALA A 16 -29.68 -29.24 4.00
N ALA A 17 -30.07 -27.96 4.01
CA ALA A 17 -29.52 -26.94 4.89
C ALA A 17 -29.75 -27.24 6.38
N ARG A 18 -30.96 -27.65 6.76
CA ARG A 18 -31.29 -28.07 8.15
C ARG A 18 -30.46 -29.28 8.60
N LEU A 19 -30.29 -30.28 7.73
CA LEU A 19 -29.47 -31.46 8.01
C LEU A 19 -27.99 -31.06 8.14
N ALA A 20 -27.46 -30.22 7.26
CA ALA A 20 -26.10 -29.72 7.32
C ALA A 20 -25.82 -28.99 8.65
N PHE A 21 -26.69 -28.05 9.04
CA PHE A 21 -26.54 -27.31 10.29
C PHE A 21 -26.57 -28.24 11.51
N ARG A 22 -27.47 -29.22 11.55
CA ARG A 22 -27.56 -30.21 12.62
C ARG A 22 -26.32 -31.12 12.68
N ASN A 23 -25.76 -31.48 11.54
CA ASN A 23 -24.52 -32.28 11.45
C ASN A 23 -23.32 -31.53 12.00
N LEU A 24 -23.17 -30.24 11.71
CA LEU A 24 -22.12 -29.39 12.26
C LEU A 24 -22.19 -29.34 13.80
N GLY A 25 -23.40 -29.19 14.35
CA GLY A 25 -23.62 -29.20 15.81
C GLY A 25 -23.34 -30.54 16.50
N ARG A 26 -23.58 -31.68 15.81
CA ARG A 26 -23.33 -33.04 16.34
C ARG A 26 -21.86 -33.39 16.42
N ASN A 27 -21.04 -32.92 15.45
CA ASN A 27 -19.62 -33.23 15.34
C ASN A 27 -18.72 -32.00 15.64
N ARG A 28 -19.00 -31.31 16.76
CA ARG A 28 -18.39 -30.02 17.14
C ARG A 28 -16.86 -30.01 17.09
N ARG A 29 -16.19 -31.01 17.69
CA ARG A 29 -14.73 -31.08 17.78
C ARG A 29 -14.09 -31.02 16.38
N ARG A 30 -14.64 -31.72 15.43
CA ARG A 30 -14.15 -31.82 14.09
C ARG A 30 -14.44 -30.55 13.27
N SER A 31 -15.69 -30.06 13.34
CA SER A 31 -16.08 -28.80 12.70
C SER A 31 -15.18 -27.65 13.19
N LEU A 32 -14.85 -27.65 14.49
CA LEU A 32 -13.92 -26.68 15.07
C LEU A 32 -12.49 -26.81 14.52
N ILE A 33 -11.95 -28.02 14.37
CA ILE A 33 -10.59 -28.25 13.83
C ILE A 33 -10.52 -27.75 12.37
N THR A 34 -11.49 -28.15 11.54
CA THR A 34 -11.50 -27.72 10.13
C THR A 34 -11.77 -26.22 10.00
N GLY A 35 -12.71 -25.66 10.77
CA GLY A 35 -12.98 -24.23 10.82
C GLY A 35 -11.78 -23.43 11.30
N ALA A 36 -11.09 -23.91 12.34
CA ALA A 36 -9.86 -23.30 12.84
C ALA A 36 -8.73 -23.32 11.80
N ALA A 37 -8.58 -24.42 11.04
CA ALA A 37 -7.59 -24.49 9.96
C ALA A 37 -7.86 -23.45 8.86
N ILE A 38 -9.13 -23.29 8.46
CA ILE A 38 -9.54 -22.27 7.49
C ILE A 38 -9.29 -20.85 8.04
N SER A 39 -9.67 -20.60 9.31
CA SER A 39 -9.48 -19.32 9.99
C SER A 39 -8.01 -18.96 10.07
N PHE A 40 -7.17 -19.90 10.49
CA PHE A 40 -5.72 -19.70 10.62
C PHE A 40 -5.06 -19.42 9.28
N ALA A 41 -5.46 -20.17 8.25
CA ALA A 41 -5.00 -19.97 6.89
C ALA A 41 -5.28 -18.55 6.38
N LEU A 42 -6.53 -18.11 6.58
CA LEU A 42 -6.96 -16.78 6.16
C LEU A 42 -6.31 -15.67 6.99
N PHE A 43 -6.18 -15.88 8.30
CA PHE A 43 -5.46 -14.99 9.20
C PHE A 43 -4.04 -14.68 8.68
N PHE A 44 -3.25 -15.74 8.38
CA PHE A 44 -1.90 -15.55 7.87
C PHE A 44 -1.85 -14.91 6.49
N ALA A 45 -2.75 -15.30 5.58
CA ALA A 45 -2.83 -14.70 4.25
C ALA A 45 -3.14 -13.19 4.32
N ILE A 46 -4.07 -12.78 5.21
CA ILE A 46 -4.42 -11.37 5.43
C ILE A 46 -3.22 -10.61 5.99
N ILE A 47 -2.57 -11.12 7.04
CA ILE A 47 -1.42 -10.44 7.66
C ILE A 47 -0.28 -10.29 6.66
N LEU A 48 0.14 -11.40 6.02
CA LEU A 48 1.25 -11.38 5.08
C LEU A 48 1.02 -10.37 3.95
N ARG A 49 -0.17 -10.40 3.35
CA ARG A 49 -0.48 -9.49 2.25
C ARG A 49 -0.68 -8.06 2.71
N SER A 50 -1.27 -7.84 3.88
CA SER A 50 -1.45 -6.51 4.46
C SER A 50 -0.11 -5.86 4.79
N LEU A 51 0.84 -6.57 5.39
CA LEU A 51 2.19 -6.06 5.64
C LEU A 51 2.93 -5.75 4.34
N GLN A 52 2.88 -6.64 3.35
CA GLN A 52 3.53 -6.42 2.07
C GLN A 52 3.01 -5.16 1.36
N LEU A 53 1.69 -5.01 1.21
CA LEU A 53 1.10 -3.84 0.58
C LEU A 53 1.27 -2.57 1.42
N GLY A 54 1.27 -2.70 2.74
CA GLY A 54 1.50 -1.58 3.65
C GLY A 54 2.92 -1.02 3.53
N VAL A 55 3.93 -1.89 3.43
CA VAL A 55 5.31 -1.47 3.17
C VAL A 55 5.43 -0.72 1.84
N TYR A 56 4.81 -1.21 0.75
CA TYR A 56 4.85 -0.49 -0.52
C TYR A 56 4.14 0.87 -0.43
N GLY A 57 2.97 0.92 0.23
CA GLY A 57 2.27 2.18 0.47
C GLY A 57 3.13 3.16 1.25
N HIS A 58 3.85 2.69 2.26
CA HIS A 58 4.77 3.51 3.05
C HIS A 58 5.97 3.99 2.22
N MET A 59 6.61 3.11 1.45
CA MET A 59 7.70 3.49 0.54
C MET A 59 7.26 4.59 -0.43
N VAL A 60 6.12 4.38 -1.10
CA VAL A 60 5.57 5.36 -2.04
C VAL A 60 5.20 6.66 -1.33
N SER A 61 4.51 6.60 -0.18
CA SER A 61 4.11 7.81 0.54
C SER A 61 5.29 8.61 1.08
N THR A 62 6.35 7.94 1.51
CA THR A 62 7.55 8.59 2.06
C THR A 62 8.37 9.28 0.96
N VAL A 63 8.63 8.61 -0.16
CA VAL A 63 9.45 9.17 -1.25
C VAL A 63 8.61 10.03 -2.17
N VAL A 64 7.53 9.47 -2.68
CA VAL A 64 6.68 10.15 -3.67
C VAL A 64 5.87 11.26 -3.01
N GLY A 65 5.20 10.97 -1.90
CA GLY A 65 4.30 11.93 -1.25
C GLY A 65 5.02 13.17 -0.72
N SER A 66 6.29 13.04 -0.31
CA SER A 66 7.02 14.15 0.30
C SER A 66 7.92 14.93 -0.64
N MET A 67 8.60 14.24 -1.55
CA MET A 67 9.63 14.88 -2.37
C MET A 67 9.17 15.11 -3.80
N SER A 68 8.67 14.09 -4.47
CA SER A 68 8.43 14.16 -5.89
C SER A 68 6.96 14.36 -6.30
N GLY A 69 6.00 14.07 -5.41
CA GLY A 69 4.57 14.07 -5.73
C GLY A 69 4.13 12.87 -6.57
N TYR A 70 2.85 12.54 -6.50
CA TYR A 70 2.27 11.43 -7.27
C TYR A 70 2.22 11.73 -8.77
N VAL A 71 1.85 12.95 -9.10
CA VAL A 71 1.91 13.49 -10.46
C VAL A 71 2.67 14.81 -10.39
N GLN A 72 3.50 15.06 -11.37
CA GLN A 72 4.17 16.34 -11.54
C GLN A 72 3.82 16.94 -12.88
N VAL A 73 3.62 18.25 -12.87
CA VAL A 73 3.47 19.04 -14.06
C VAL A 73 4.74 19.85 -14.24
N SER A 74 5.49 19.57 -15.29
CA SER A 74 6.78 20.21 -15.59
C SER A 74 7.02 20.25 -17.10
N ASP A 75 7.98 21.06 -17.54
CA ASP A 75 8.50 20.95 -18.89
C ASP A 75 9.11 19.56 -19.12
N THR A 76 9.01 19.04 -20.34
CA THR A 76 9.54 17.72 -20.72
C THR A 76 11.05 17.62 -20.57
N ALA A 77 11.77 18.71 -20.84
CA ALA A 77 13.22 18.78 -20.76
C ALA A 77 13.73 19.00 -19.33
N TYR A 78 12.86 19.37 -18.40
CA TYR A 78 13.26 19.63 -17.01
C TYR A 78 13.85 18.39 -16.34
N TRP A 79 13.16 17.24 -16.38
CA TRP A 79 13.57 16.04 -15.66
C TRP A 79 14.89 15.43 -16.15
N PRO A 80 15.17 15.32 -17.45
CA PRO A 80 16.46 14.77 -17.90
C PRO A 80 17.65 15.64 -17.51
N SER A 81 17.47 16.97 -17.46
CA SER A 81 18.55 17.92 -17.21
C SER A 81 18.59 18.47 -15.79
N GLN A 82 17.43 18.52 -15.11
CA GLN A 82 17.19 19.20 -13.82
C GLN A 82 17.72 20.66 -13.85
N ASN A 83 17.60 21.30 -15.01
CA ASN A 83 18.06 22.66 -15.24
C ASN A 83 16.89 23.62 -15.08
N LEU A 84 17.10 24.71 -14.34
CA LEU A 84 16.13 25.77 -14.10
C LEU A 84 15.69 26.49 -15.37
N ASP A 85 16.46 26.41 -16.47
CA ASP A 85 16.11 27.00 -17.76
C ASP A 85 14.84 26.40 -18.38
N TYR A 86 14.45 25.21 -17.93
CA TYR A 86 13.21 24.50 -18.28
C TYR A 86 12.13 24.64 -17.21
N SER A 87 12.19 25.68 -16.38
CA SER A 87 11.13 25.99 -15.44
C SER A 87 9.90 26.58 -16.13
N LEU A 88 8.73 26.30 -15.59
CA LEU A 88 7.45 26.86 -16.04
C LEU A 88 7.27 28.26 -15.49
N TYR A 89 6.70 29.18 -16.29
CA TYR A 89 6.24 30.47 -15.76
C TYR A 89 5.01 30.28 -14.87
N GLU A 90 4.91 31.08 -13.82
CA GLU A 90 3.79 31.06 -12.90
C GLU A 90 2.48 31.37 -13.61
N ASP A 91 1.52 30.46 -13.55
CA ASP A 91 0.13 30.66 -13.94
C ASP A 91 -0.80 30.34 -12.75
N GLN A 92 -1.09 31.35 -11.96
CA GLN A 92 -1.93 31.23 -10.78
C GLN A 92 -3.38 30.84 -11.13
N GLN A 93 -3.89 31.28 -12.32
CA GLN A 93 -5.26 30.95 -12.73
C GLN A 93 -5.38 29.48 -13.12
N TRP A 94 -4.39 28.96 -13.81
CA TRP A 94 -4.32 27.54 -14.13
C TRP A 94 -4.17 26.68 -12.86
N LEU A 95 -3.28 27.07 -11.96
CA LEU A 95 -3.05 26.36 -10.70
C LEU A 95 -4.33 26.28 -9.86
N GLU A 96 -5.09 27.37 -9.78
CA GLU A 96 -6.33 27.39 -9.02
C GLU A 96 -7.42 26.51 -9.66
N LYS A 97 -7.52 26.48 -10.99
CA LYS A 97 -8.41 25.54 -11.72
C LYS A 97 -8.03 24.08 -11.44
N LEU A 98 -6.73 23.76 -11.41
CA LEU A 98 -6.24 22.42 -11.11
C LEU A 98 -6.58 22.02 -9.65
N ARG A 99 -6.45 22.94 -8.69
CA ARG A 99 -6.81 22.73 -7.27
C ARG A 99 -8.29 22.48 -7.07
N GLN A 100 -9.16 23.03 -7.91
CA GLN A 100 -10.61 22.84 -7.84
C GLN A 100 -11.10 21.52 -8.44
N ASP A 101 -10.24 20.76 -9.12
CA ASP A 101 -10.60 19.44 -9.67
C ASP A 101 -10.89 18.44 -8.52
N PRO A 102 -12.07 17.76 -8.54
CA PRO A 102 -12.46 16.85 -7.47
C PRO A 102 -11.55 15.62 -7.33
N GLU A 103 -10.73 15.32 -8.34
CA GLU A 103 -9.74 14.22 -8.28
C GLU A 103 -8.38 14.68 -7.73
N VAL A 104 -8.19 15.99 -7.51
CA VAL A 104 -6.97 16.57 -6.95
C VAL A 104 -7.16 16.85 -5.47
N ALA A 105 -6.34 16.26 -4.62
CA ALA A 105 -6.32 16.56 -3.19
C ALA A 105 -5.51 17.81 -2.87
N SER A 106 -4.40 18.02 -3.60
CA SER A 106 -3.56 19.21 -3.49
C SER A 106 -2.68 19.39 -4.71
N ALA A 107 -2.36 20.65 -5.03
CA ALA A 107 -1.41 21.02 -6.07
C ALA A 107 -0.53 22.16 -5.53
N TYR A 108 0.79 21.90 -5.46
CA TYR A 108 1.76 22.83 -4.90
C TYR A 108 2.89 23.12 -5.90
N PRO A 109 3.12 24.38 -6.26
CA PRO A 109 4.26 24.77 -7.07
C PRO A 109 5.54 24.66 -6.24
N ARG A 110 6.60 24.23 -6.89
CA ARG A 110 7.93 24.13 -6.29
C ARG A 110 9.00 24.59 -7.25
N ILE A 111 10.06 25.15 -6.70
CA ILE A 111 11.33 25.33 -7.42
C ILE A 111 12.41 24.54 -6.70
N GLN A 112 13.29 23.89 -7.44
CA GLN A 112 14.35 23.09 -6.84
C GLN A 112 15.63 23.11 -7.67
N GLY A 113 16.74 22.83 -7.01
CA GLY A 113 18.03 22.67 -7.65
C GLY A 113 19.04 22.05 -6.69
N PHE A 114 20.29 22.06 -7.08
CA PHE A 114 21.39 21.56 -6.26
C PHE A 114 22.34 22.70 -5.90
N GLY A 115 22.95 22.58 -4.74
CA GLY A 115 23.92 23.55 -4.27
C GLY A 115 24.86 22.95 -3.24
N LEU A 116 25.97 23.63 -3.04
CA LEU A 116 26.91 23.34 -1.96
C LEU A 116 26.53 24.22 -0.76
N LEU A 117 26.32 23.59 0.38
CA LEU A 117 26.16 24.25 1.67
C LEU A 117 27.49 24.18 2.42
N SER A 118 27.91 25.29 3.00
CA SER A 118 29.20 25.38 3.72
C SER A 118 29.04 26.12 5.03
N VAL A 119 29.73 25.60 6.05
CA VAL A 119 29.89 26.22 7.37
C VAL A 119 31.29 26.00 7.85
N GLY A 120 32.10 27.08 7.93
CA GLY A 120 33.54 26.99 8.21
C GLY A 120 34.23 26.08 7.19
N ASP A 121 34.93 25.05 7.66
CA ASP A 121 35.69 24.11 6.82
C ASP A 121 34.84 22.91 6.34
N ARG A 122 33.54 22.86 6.68
CA ARG A 122 32.66 21.76 6.31
C ARG A 122 31.74 22.15 5.18
N SER A 123 31.52 21.19 4.28
CA SER A 123 30.59 21.39 3.17
C SER A 123 29.82 20.10 2.85
N GLY A 124 28.68 20.26 2.24
CA GLY A 124 27.83 19.18 1.78
C GLY A 124 26.99 19.59 0.59
N VAL A 125 26.81 18.67 -0.36
CA VAL A 125 25.89 18.88 -1.48
C VAL A 125 24.47 18.70 -0.98
N ALA A 126 23.62 19.69 -1.25
CA ALA A 126 22.20 19.65 -0.90
C ALA A 126 21.33 19.86 -2.14
N GLN A 127 20.22 19.15 -2.16
CA GLN A 127 19.08 19.48 -3.01
C GLN A 127 18.23 20.49 -2.25
N TRP A 128 18.19 21.71 -2.73
CA TRP A 128 17.34 22.74 -2.16
C TRP A 128 15.97 22.74 -2.87
N ILE A 129 14.89 22.93 -2.10
CA ILE A 129 13.51 22.90 -2.56
C ILE A 129 12.78 24.07 -1.94
N GLY A 130 12.24 24.95 -2.78
CA GLY A 130 11.35 26.03 -2.36
C GLY A 130 9.90 25.53 -2.28
N LEU A 131 9.30 25.63 -1.12
CA LEU A 131 7.91 25.27 -0.87
C LEU A 131 7.01 26.52 -0.91
N SER A 132 5.84 26.37 -1.54
CA SER A 132 4.81 27.41 -1.46
C SER A 132 4.32 27.62 -0.02
N PRO A 133 3.81 28.81 0.33
CA PRO A 133 3.31 29.08 1.69
C PRO A 133 2.25 28.10 2.16
N GLU A 134 1.35 27.69 1.28
CA GLU A 134 0.27 26.74 1.58
C GLU A 134 0.82 25.35 1.88
N GLU A 135 1.84 24.93 1.12
CA GLU A 135 2.49 23.64 1.32
C GLU A 135 3.28 23.60 2.65
N ALA A 136 4.03 24.64 2.93
CA ALA A 136 4.81 24.77 4.16
C ALA A 136 3.93 24.71 5.44
N GLN A 137 2.68 25.20 5.35
CA GLN A 137 1.70 25.13 6.42
C GLN A 137 0.99 23.77 6.53
N SER A 138 1.23 22.85 5.61
CA SER A 138 0.62 21.52 5.64
C SER A 138 1.06 20.72 6.88
N ARG A 139 0.16 19.87 7.38
CA ARG A 139 0.46 18.97 8.50
C ARG A 139 1.66 18.06 8.21
N LEU A 140 1.86 17.72 6.95
CA LEU A 140 2.96 16.87 6.51
C LEU A 140 4.32 17.48 6.88
N TRP A 141 4.54 18.73 6.50
CA TRP A 141 5.79 19.42 6.77
C TRP A 141 5.96 19.78 8.26
N GLN A 142 4.89 20.24 8.92
CA GLN A 142 4.93 20.54 10.35
C GLN A 142 5.28 19.31 11.21
N SER A 143 4.76 18.14 10.87
CA SER A 143 5.04 16.91 11.60
C SER A 143 6.49 16.38 11.43
N ARG A 144 7.22 16.90 10.47
CA ARG A 144 8.62 16.53 10.19
C ARG A 144 9.65 17.33 10.97
N LEU A 145 9.25 18.41 11.62
CA LEU A 145 10.17 19.21 12.40
C LEU A 145 10.76 18.39 13.56
N ALA A 146 12.08 18.16 13.51
CA ALA A 146 12.81 17.45 14.56
C ALA A 146 13.37 18.40 15.62
N SER A 147 13.82 19.61 15.21
CA SER A 147 14.29 20.67 16.10
C SER A 147 14.08 22.04 15.44
N GLY A 148 14.09 23.12 16.23
CA GLY A 148 13.91 24.49 15.75
C GLY A 148 12.45 24.89 15.61
N SER A 149 12.12 25.81 14.68
CA SER A 149 10.79 26.36 14.45
C SER A 149 10.43 26.46 12.97
N TRP A 150 9.15 26.31 12.62
CA TRP A 150 8.63 26.67 11.29
C TRP A 150 8.41 28.19 11.13
N GLU A 151 8.19 28.90 12.23
CA GLU A 151 8.08 30.35 12.22
C GLU A 151 9.49 30.97 12.08
N SER A 152 9.81 31.50 10.91
CA SER A 152 11.12 32.04 10.61
C SER A 152 11.01 33.20 9.62
N GLY A 153 12.02 34.09 9.67
CA GLY A 153 12.15 35.22 8.76
C GLY A 153 12.54 34.82 7.33
N PRO A 154 12.72 35.80 6.44
CA PRO A 154 13.34 35.61 5.13
C PRO A 154 14.76 35.04 5.28
N GLY A 155 15.22 34.30 4.27
CA GLY A 155 16.55 33.70 4.27
C GLY A 155 16.74 32.54 5.26
N SER A 156 15.64 31.91 5.68
CA SER A 156 15.66 30.75 6.56
C SER A 156 15.67 29.45 5.77
N VAL A 157 16.43 28.45 6.29
CA VAL A 157 16.49 27.11 5.71
C VAL A 157 16.21 26.05 6.77
N TRP A 158 15.55 24.97 6.38
CA TRP A 158 15.41 23.74 7.16
C TRP A 158 16.21 22.65 6.50
N LEU A 159 17.13 22.03 7.23
CA LEU A 159 17.95 20.95 6.73
C LEU A 159 17.41 19.58 7.16
N GLY A 160 17.59 18.56 6.33
CA GLY A 160 17.43 17.20 6.79
C GLY A 160 18.37 16.94 7.97
N LYS A 161 17.89 16.23 9.00
CA LYS A 161 18.60 16.03 10.27
C LYS A 161 20.03 15.52 10.06
N ARG A 162 20.23 14.52 9.19
CA ARG A 162 21.54 13.94 8.90
C ARG A 162 22.48 14.93 8.18
N LEU A 163 21.95 15.82 7.35
CA LEU A 163 22.74 16.87 6.71
C LEU A 163 23.23 17.89 7.76
N ALA A 164 22.35 18.31 8.67
CA ALA A 164 22.72 19.20 9.77
C ALA A 164 23.77 18.58 10.69
N GLU A 165 23.64 17.29 11.03
CA GLU A 165 24.64 16.53 11.79
C GLU A 165 25.99 16.45 11.05
N GLN A 166 25.98 16.22 9.73
CA GLN A 166 27.21 16.17 8.89
C GLN A 166 27.91 17.54 8.86
N LEU A 167 27.15 18.61 8.73
CA LEU A 167 27.68 19.98 8.75
C LEU A 167 28.00 20.49 10.17
N GLN A 168 27.51 19.77 11.19
CA GLN A 168 27.61 20.13 12.62
C GLN A 168 27.03 21.51 12.90
N VAL A 169 25.81 21.76 12.45
CA VAL A 169 25.09 23.02 12.64
C VAL A 169 23.83 22.82 13.49
N GLU A 170 23.51 23.84 14.27
CA GLU A 170 22.32 23.89 15.13
C GLU A 170 21.38 25.03 14.69
N PRO A 171 20.06 24.96 15.03
CA PRO A 171 19.14 26.05 14.73
C PRO A 171 19.66 27.39 15.28
N GLY A 172 19.72 28.40 14.40
CA GLY A 172 20.30 29.71 14.64
C GLY A 172 21.64 29.96 13.96
N ASP A 173 22.35 28.90 13.54
CA ASP A 173 23.62 29.05 12.83
C ASP A 173 23.41 29.57 11.41
N SER A 174 24.42 30.32 10.92
CA SER A 174 24.46 30.80 9.54
C SER A 174 25.27 29.85 8.66
N LEU A 175 24.78 29.59 7.47
CA LEU A 175 25.43 28.77 6.46
C LEU A 175 25.46 29.47 5.10
N VAL A 176 26.50 29.24 4.32
CA VAL A 176 26.65 29.77 2.97
C VAL A 176 26.18 28.73 1.97
N ALA A 177 25.30 29.14 1.07
CA ALA A 177 24.82 28.34 -0.04
C ALA A 177 25.39 28.86 -1.35
N MET A 178 25.89 27.95 -2.21
CA MET A 178 26.36 28.26 -3.55
C MET A 178 25.78 27.22 -4.52
N GLY A 179 25.37 27.68 -5.69
CA GLY A 179 24.79 26.81 -6.70
C GLY A 179 24.73 27.44 -8.09
N GLN A 180 24.10 26.73 -9.00
CA GLN A 180 23.78 27.25 -10.30
C GLN A 180 22.35 27.82 -10.28
N GLY A 181 22.21 29.05 -10.73
CA GLY A 181 20.93 29.71 -10.91
C GLY A 181 20.42 29.65 -12.35
N PHE A 182 19.35 30.38 -12.60
CA PHE A 182 18.70 30.49 -13.91
C PHE A 182 19.66 31.02 -14.97
N GLN A 183 19.62 30.46 -16.19
CA GLN A 183 20.51 30.75 -17.31
C GLN A 183 22.00 30.60 -16.98
N GLY A 184 22.33 29.62 -16.12
CA GLY A 184 23.72 29.35 -15.76
C GLY A 184 24.35 30.40 -14.85
N SER A 185 23.58 31.32 -14.28
CA SER A 185 24.09 32.31 -13.33
C SER A 185 24.65 31.65 -12.07
N VAL A 186 25.57 32.31 -11.38
CA VAL A 186 26.05 31.86 -10.09
C VAL A 186 25.08 32.29 -9.01
N ALA A 187 24.50 31.31 -8.31
CA ALA A 187 23.66 31.54 -7.16
C ALA A 187 24.50 31.51 -5.87
N GLY A 188 24.32 32.50 -4.98
CA GLY A 188 24.97 32.57 -3.70
C GLY A 188 24.10 33.26 -2.66
N ALA A 189 23.99 32.69 -1.47
CA ALA A 189 23.24 33.27 -0.35
C ALA A 189 23.83 32.87 0.98
N SER A 190 23.50 33.62 2.00
CA SER A 190 23.71 33.23 3.40
C SER A 190 22.33 32.95 4.01
N TRP A 191 22.15 31.72 4.51
CA TRP A 191 20.90 31.29 5.14
C TRP A 191 21.09 31.06 6.63
N ILE A 192 20.02 31.24 7.39
CA ILE A 192 19.97 30.91 8.81
C ILE A 192 19.23 29.58 8.97
N LEU A 193 19.83 28.62 9.67
CA LEU A 193 19.19 27.35 9.97
C LEU A 193 18.03 27.58 10.94
N ALA A 194 16.79 27.46 10.46
CA ALA A 194 15.58 27.59 11.26
C ALA A 194 15.23 26.32 12.02
N GLY A 195 15.62 25.17 11.49
CA GLY A 195 15.35 23.88 12.12
C GLY A 195 15.84 22.70 11.31
N THR A 196 15.69 21.51 11.89
CA THR A 196 16.03 20.23 11.22
C THR A 196 14.77 19.42 11.01
N LEU A 197 14.78 18.61 9.93
CA LEU A 197 13.65 17.83 9.48
C LEU A 197 13.95 16.34 9.51
N HIS A 198 12.96 15.56 9.95
CA HIS A 198 12.96 14.12 9.81
C HIS A 198 12.20 13.73 8.53
N MET A 199 12.91 13.21 7.53
CA MET A 199 12.32 12.98 6.20
C MET A 199 11.76 11.58 6.00
N GLY A 200 11.95 10.67 6.97
CA GLY A 200 11.52 9.27 6.86
C GLY A 200 12.35 8.44 5.87
N ASN A 201 13.35 9.05 5.25
CA ASN A 201 14.32 8.39 4.39
C ASN A 201 15.70 8.96 4.67
N PRO A 202 16.67 8.13 5.13
CA PRO A 202 18.02 8.57 5.48
C PRO A 202 18.79 9.27 4.37
N GLU A 203 18.60 8.84 3.11
CA GLU A 203 19.26 9.46 1.96
C GLU A 203 18.69 10.85 1.65
N LEU A 204 17.38 11.02 1.82
CA LEU A 204 16.76 12.34 1.71
C LEU A 204 17.24 13.27 2.84
N GLU A 205 17.36 12.77 4.06
CA GLU A 205 17.87 13.55 5.19
C GLU A 205 19.32 14.02 5.02
N LYS A 206 20.15 13.26 4.30
CA LYS A 206 21.55 13.64 4.04
C LYS A 206 21.71 14.77 3.04
N ARG A 207 20.70 15.08 2.24
CA ARG A 207 20.84 16.02 1.12
C ARG A 207 19.70 17.01 0.94
N SER A 208 18.71 17.05 1.82
CA SER A 208 17.58 17.98 1.67
C SER A 208 17.81 19.30 2.39
N ALA A 209 17.59 20.39 1.68
CA ALA A 209 17.48 21.74 2.21
C ALA A 209 16.14 22.34 1.75
N ILE A 210 15.31 22.70 2.69
CA ILE A 210 13.96 23.24 2.41
C ILE A 210 13.97 24.74 2.65
N LEU A 211 13.41 25.49 1.72
CA LEU A 211 13.32 26.94 1.71
C LEU A 211 11.86 27.37 1.50
N LYS A 212 11.57 28.63 1.77
CA LYS A 212 10.36 29.25 1.23
C LYS A 212 10.51 29.42 -0.29
N LEU A 213 9.41 29.34 -1.02
CA LEU A 213 9.42 29.46 -2.48
C LEU A 213 10.10 30.75 -2.93
N GLU A 214 9.76 31.88 -2.31
CA GLU A 214 10.34 33.18 -2.59
C GLU A 214 11.87 33.22 -2.36
N ASP A 215 12.34 32.71 -1.22
CA ASP A 215 13.77 32.64 -0.90
C ASP A 215 14.54 31.76 -1.90
N ALA A 216 13.91 30.70 -2.40
CA ALA A 216 14.49 29.81 -3.41
C ALA A 216 14.50 30.45 -4.81
N GLN A 217 13.49 31.23 -5.17
CA GLN A 217 13.45 32.01 -6.39
C GLN A 217 14.50 33.14 -6.37
N ASP A 218 14.63 33.83 -5.23
CA ASP A 218 15.67 34.85 -5.03
C ASP A 218 17.07 34.27 -5.15
N PHE A 219 17.32 33.12 -4.49
CA PHE A 219 18.59 32.43 -4.56
C PHE A 219 18.95 32.02 -5.99
N SER A 220 18.00 31.48 -6.73
CA SER A 220 18.24 30.96 -8.07
C SER A 220 18.12 32.01 -9.18
N GLY A 221 17.58 33.20 -8.90
CA GLY A 221 17.28 34.23 -9.91
C GLY A 221 16.14 33.85 -10.85
N ALA A 222 15.35 32.82 -10.52
CA ALA A 222 14.23 32.33 -11.31
C ALA A 222 12.88 32.91 -10.81
N TYR A 223 12.78 34.22 -10.83
CA TYR A 223 11.61 34.97 -10.37
C TYR A 223 10.36 34.63 -11.16
N GLY A 224 9.25 34.37 -10.48
CA GLY A 224 7.98 34.04 -11.14
C GLY A 224 8.03 32.71 -11.91
N MET A 225 8.85 31.78 -11.47
CA MET A 225 9.00 30.47 -12.12
C MET A 225 8.86 29.31 -11.14
N TRP A 226 8.38 28.19 -11.65
CA TRP A 226 8.30 26.91 -10.95
C TRP A 226 9.04 25.84 -11.73
N SER A 227 9.87 25.06 -11.08
CA SER A 227 10.48 23.89 -11.72
C SER A 227 9.42 22.86 -12.08
N TYR A 228 8.43 22.71 -11.21
CA TYR A 228 7.27 21.83 -11.42
C TYR A 228 6.14 22.15 -10.42
N VAL A 229 4.93 21.68 -10.76
CA VAL A 229 3.82 21.65 -9.83
C VAL A 229 3.62 20.20 -9.36
N GLN A 230 3.71 20.00 -8.04
CA GLN A 230 3.46 18.70 -7.43
C GLN A 230 1.96 18.52 -7.23
N VAL A 231 1.38 17.47 -7.82
CA VAL A 231 -0.04 17.14 -7.69
C VAL A 231 -0.20 15.85 -6.90
N THR A 232 -1.08 15.92 -5.91
CA THR A 232 -1.49 14.74 -5.13
C THR A 232 -2.92 14.41 -5.51
N PRO A 233 -3.19 13.23 -6.08
CA PRO A 233 -4.55 12.82 -6.40
C PRO A 233 -5.33 12.46 -5.13
N GLN A 234 -6.66 12.56 -5.20
CA GLN A 234 -7.56 12.20 -4.10
C GLN A 234 -7.47 10.69 -3.77
N ARG A 235 -7.33 9.85 -4.80
CA ARG A 235 -7.07 8.42 -4.67
C ARG A 235 -5.59 8.13 -4.93
N ARG A 236 -4.92 7.59 -3.93
CA ARG A 236 -3.47 7.29 -3.96
C ARG A 236 -3.22 5.81 -4.17
N GLU A 237 -3.64 5.28 -5.31
CA GLU A 237 -3.42 3.87 -5.63
C GLU A 237 -2.05 3.69 -6.30
N ILE A 238 -1.27 2.69 -5.84
CA ILE A 238 0.12 2.46 -6.32
C ILE A 238 0.17 2.14 -7.82
N TYR A 239 -0.88 1.52 -8.36
CA TYR A 239 -0.92 1.04 -9.74
C TYR A 239 -1.78 1.90 -10.67
N GLN A 240 -2.39 2.98 -10.18
CA GLN A 240 -3.14 3.91 -11.00
C GLN A 240 -2.26 5.10 -11.40
N ASP A 241 -2.38 5.49 -12.65
CA ASP A 241 -1.69 6.66 -13.22
C ASP A 241 -2.73 7.66 -13.72
N PRO A 242 -3.06 8.68 -12.91
CA PRO A 242 -4.01 9.71 -13.31
C PRO A 242 -3.41 10.80 -14.20
N SER A 243 -2.12 10.73 -14.55
CA SER A 243 -1.41 11.82 -15.23
C SER A 243 -2.00 12.16 -16.59
N ALA A 244 -2.34 11.15 -17.40
CA ALA A 244 -2.90 11.34 -18.73
C ALA A 244 -4.31 12.00 -18.68
N GLU A 245 -5.14 11.59 -17.72
CA GLU A 245 -6.50 12.11 -17.56
C GLU A 245 -6.48 13.56 -17.04
N LEU A 246 -5.66 13.83 -16.01
CA LEU A 246 -5.46 15.18 -15.49
C LEU A 246 -4.88 16.11 -16.55
N GLY A 247 -3.91 15.64 -17.35
CA GLY A 247 -3.31 16.41 -18.43
C GLY A 247 -4.30 16.76 -19.54
N ALA A 248 -5.22 15.86 -19.88
CA ALA A 248 -6.26 16.14 -20.87
C ALA A 248 -7.29 17.17 -20.36
N ARG A 249 -7.59 17.18 -19.05
CA ARG A 249 -8.53 18.14 -18.45
C ARG A 249 -7.92 19.51 -18.16
N HIS A 250 -6.63 19.56 -17.85
CA HIS A 250 -5.92 20.78 -17.47
C HIS A 250 -4.67 21.02 -18.33
N PRO A 251 -4.82 21.20 -19.65
CA PRO A 251 -3.67 21.44 -20.51
C PRO A 251 -2.94 22.73 -20.11
N LEU A 252 -1.60 22.69 -20.15
CA LEU A 252 -0.73 23.83 -19.96
C LEU A 252 0.34 23.79 -21.05
N ASP A 253 0.51 24.91 -21.78
CA ASP A 253 1.45 24.97 -22.88
C ASP A 253 2.89 24.71 -22.43
N GLY A 254 3.58 23.80 -23.12
CA GLY A 254 4.94 23.40 -22.79
C GLY A 254 5.09 22.48 -21.58
N ALA A 255 4.00 22.18 -20.88
CA ALA A 255 4.04 21.31 -19.71
C ALA A 255 3.43 19.93 -19.97
N HIS A 256 3.97 18.94 -19.26
CA HIS A 256 3.50 17.55 -19.29
C HIS A 256 3.21 17.05 -17.89
N PHE A 257 2.15 16.26 -17.77
CA PHE A 257 1.80 15.55 -16.54
C PHE A 257 2.56 14.23 -16.51
N LEU A 258 3.47 14.09 -15.59
CA LEU A 258 4.31 12.90 -15.41
C LEU A 258 3.97 12.20 -14.11
N SER A 259 3.61 10.92 -14.19
CA SER A 259 3.39 10.11 -13.01
C SER A 259 4.71 9.75 -12.31
N TRP A 260 4.63 9.46 -11.02
CA TRP A 260 5.78 8.98 -10.26
C TRP A 260 6.32 7.66 -10.81
N GLN A 261 5.46 6.79 -11.36
CA GLN A 261 5.85 5.53 -11.98
C GLN A 261 6.79 5.74 -13.16
N THR A 262 6.51 6.75 -13.98
CA THR A 262 7.36 7.11 -15.12
C THR A 262 8.68 7.72 -14.68
N ARG A 263 8.67 8.51 -13.59
CA ARG A 263 9.87 9.22 -13.09
C ARG A 263 10.76 8.36 -12.21
N MET A 264 10.21 7.33 -11.57
CA MET A 264 10.91 6.42 -10.66
C MET A 264 10.76 4.96 -11.11
N PRO A 265 11.23 4.61 -12.31
CA PRO A 265 11.09 3.25 -12.84
C PRO A 265 11.77 2.19 -11.96
N GLU A 266 12.86 2.55 -11.28
CA GLU A 266 13.57 1.65 -10.36
C GLU A 266 12.70 1.28 -9.15
N LEU A 267 11.94 2.26 -8.60
CA LEU A 267 11.06 2.00 -7.47
C LEU A 267 9.89 1.09 -7.88
N ILE A 268 9.27 1.35 -9.03
CA ILE A 268 8.16 0.50 -9.50
C ILE A 268 8.65 -0.91 -9.86
N GLN A 269 9.84 -1.06 -10.46
CA GLN A 269 10.44 -2.36 -10.74
C GLN A 269 10.73 -3.14 -9.45
N THR A 270 11.25 -2.48 -8.42
CA THR A 270 11.48 -3.09 -7.11
C THR A 270 10.18 -3.59 -6.49
N ILE A 271 9.12 -2.77 -6.49
CA ILE A 271 7.80 -3.14 -5.99
C ILE A 271 7.22 -4.32 -6.80
N GLN A 272 7.36 -4.32 -8.13
CA GLN A 272 6.87 -5.39 -8.99
C GLN A 272 7.62 -6.70 -8.77
N ALA A 273 8.95 -6.66 -8.64
CA ALA A 273 9.77 -7.84 -8.37
C ALA A 273 9.41 -8.47 -7.03
N ASP A 274 9.30 -7.67 -5.97
CA ASP A 274 8.92 -8.17 -4.64
C ASP A 274 7.45 -8.63 -4.60
N THR A 275 6.54 -7.94 -5.31
CA THR A 275 5.14 -8.38 -5.46
C THR A 275 5.07 -9.75 -6.11
N THR A 276 5.92 -10.03 -7.10
CA THR A 276 5.97 -11.33 -7.77
C THR A 276 6.48 -12.41 -6.81
N GLY A 277 7.53 -12.14 -6.04
CA GLY A 277 8.01 -13.01 -4.97
C GLY A 277 6.92 -13.30 -3.93
N GLY A 278 6.24 -12.27 -3.46
CA GLY A 278 5.13 -12.41 -2.52
C GLY A 278 3.95 -13.23 -3.06
N ARG A 279 3.63 -13.12 -4.35
CA ARG A 279 2.62 -13.97 -5.00
C ARG A 279 3.03 -15.45 -5.00
N VAL A 280 4.30 -15.74 -5.24
CA VAL A 280 4.83 -17.13 -5.17
C VAL A 280 4.71 -17.68 -3.75
N ILE A 281 5.06 -16.90 -2.73
CA ILE A 281 4.92 -17.31 -1.32
C ILE A 281 3.44 -17.57 -0.98
N LEU A 282 2.53 -16.69 -1.38
CA LEU A 282 1.09 -16.90 -1.18
C LEU A 282 0.57 -18.12 -1.93
N PHE A 283 1.04 -18.37 -3.15
CA PHE A 283 0.69 -19.59 -3.90
C PHE A 283 1.13 -20.85 -3.16
N ILE A 284 2.37 -20.88 -2.67
CA ILE A 284 2.87 -22.02 -1.87
C ILE A 284 2.01 -22.19 -0.61
N LEU A 285 1.68 -21.10 0.08
CA LEU A 285 0.80 -21.14 1.25
C LEU A 285 -0.57 -21.75 0.90
N TYR A 286 -1.18 -21.33 -0.20
CA TYR A 286 -2.46 -21.89 -0.64
C TYR A 286 -2.39 -23.38 -1.02
N VAL A 287 -1.30 -23.81 -1.65
CA VAL A 287 -1.07 -25.22 -1.96
C VAL A 287 -0.96 -26.06 -0.69
N VAL A 288 -0.17 -25.61 0.29
CA VAL A 288 -0.03 -26.30 1.59
C VAL A 288 -1.37 -26.39 2.33
N ILE A 289 -2.11 -25.26 2.38
CA ILE A 289 -3.44 -25.23 2.99
C ILE A 289 -4.41 -26.13 2.22
N GLY A 290 -4.38 -26.10 0.90
CA GLY A 290 -5.23 -26.95 0.05
C GLY A 290 -5.03 -28.44 0.33
N PHE A 291 -3.79 -28.89 0.42
CA PHE A 291 -3.49 -30.27 0.81
C PHE A 291 -3.92 -30.63 2.23
N GLY A 292 -3.73 -29.72 3.19
CA GLY A 292 -4.21 -29.90 4.55
C GLY A 292 -5.74 -30.02 4.63
N LEU A 293 -6.46 -29.15 3.91
CA LEU A 293 -7.93 -29.22 3.81
C LEU A 293 -8.39 -30.47 3.08
N LEU A 294 -7.72 -30.86 1.99
CA LEU A 294 -8.02 -32.10 1.28
C LEU A 294 -7.87 -33.30 2.21
N GLY A 295 -6.77 -33.38 2.97
CA GLY A 295 -6.56 -34.47 3.95
C GLY A 295 -7.69 -34.54 4.99
N THR A 296 -8.10 -33.41 5.54
CA THR A 296 -9.24 -33.36 6.49
C THR A 296 -10.56 -33.77 5.84
N MET A 297 -10.80 -33.40 4.57
CA MET A 297 -12.00 -33.77 3.82
C MET A 297 -12.03 -35.26 3.46
N ILE A 298 -10.88 -35.85 3.12
CA ILE A 298 -10.76 -37.31 2.88
C ILE A 298 -11.07 -38.07 4.16
N MET A 299 -10.49 -37.65 5.28
CA MET A 299 -10.75 -38.27 6.59
C MET A 299 -12.25 -38.18 6.95
N LEU A 300 -12.85 -37.01 6.74
CA LEU A 300 -14.27 -36.77 6.94
C LEU A 300 -15.13 -37.76 6.13
N ALA A 301 -14.84 -37.89 4.85
CA ALA A 301 -15.58 -38.75 3.95
C ALA A 301 -15.51 -40.23 4.37
N ASN A 302 -14.31 -40.68 4.76
CA ASN A 302 -14.09 -42.07 5.17
C ASN A 302 -14.81 -42.45 6.47
N GLU A 303 -14.74 -41.58 7.48
CA GLU A 303 -15.40 -41.85 8.77
C GLU A 303 -16.93 -41.83 8.65
N ARG A 304 -17.48 -41.00 7.75
CA ARG A 304 -18.95 -40.90 7.53
C ARG A 304 -19.49 -41.88 6.50
N ARG A 305 -18.62 -42.70 5.90
CA ARG A 305 -19.02 -43.61 4.84
C ARG A 305 -20.15 -44.57 5.26
N ARG A 306 -20.11 -45.07 6.48
CA ARG A 306 -21.17 -45.92 7.07
C ARG A 306 -22.48 -45.15 7.27
N GLU A 307 -22.41 -43.89 7.71
CA GLU A 307 -23.58 -43.02 7.84
C GLU A 307 -24.22 -42.76 6.48
N PHE A 308 -23.40 -42.48 5.45
CA PHE A 308 -23.89 -42.31 4.08
C PHE A 308 -24.57 -43.56 3.53
N ALA A 309 -24.00 -44.75 3.75
CA ALA A 309 -24.60 -46.01 3.35
C ALA A 309 -25.96 -46.25 4.04
N MET A 310 -26.08 -45.99 5.35
CA MET A 310 -27.37 -46.10 6.09
C MET A 310 -28.40 -45.14 5.57
N GLN A 311 -28.06 -43.87 5.29
CA GLN A 311 -29.00 -42.88 4.77
C GLN A 311 -29.50 -43.26 3.38
N LEU A 312 -28.64 -43.79 2.51
CA LEU A 312 -29.00 -44.31 1.20
C LEU A 312 -29.90 -45.54 1.31
N ALA A 313 -29.61 -46.46 2.26
CA ALA A 313 -30.45 -47.63 2.51
C ALA A 313 -31.87 -47.27 3.04
N MET A 314 -32.00 -46.16 3.79
CA MET A 314 -33.28 -45.60 4.21
C MET A 314 -34.03 -44.84 3.11
N GLY A 315 -33.53 -44.85 1.85
CA GLY A 315 -34.22 -44.25 0.71
C GLY A 315 -33.83 -42.79 0.41
N MET A 316 -32.81 -42.22 1.07
CA MET A 316 -32.37 -40.87 0.76
C MET A 316 -31.78 -40.83 -0.66
N ARG A 317 -32.14 -39.81 -1.46
CA ARG A 317 -31.56 -39.60 -2.80
C ARG A 317 -30.10 -39.18 -2.70
N ARG A 318 -29.25 -39.70 -3.58
CA ARG A 318 -27.80 -39.34 -3.60
C ARG A 318 -27.56 -37.83 -3.80
N SER A 319 -28.42 -37.17 -4.60
CA SER A 319 -28.37 -35.72 -4.82
C SER A 319 -28.62 -34.91 -3.54
N LEU A 320 -29.60 -35.34 -2.74
CA LEU A 320 -29.92 -34.70 -1.47
C LEU A 320 -28.80 -34.89 -0.46
N LEU A 321 -28.21 -36.09 -0.38
CA LEU A 321 -27.08 -36.38 0.48
C LEU A 321 -25.84 -35.57 0.06
N ALA A 322 -25.53 -35.52 -1.23
CA ALA A 322 -24.42 -34.72 -1.77
C ALA A 322 -24.66 -33.22 -1.52
N GLY A 323 -25.88 -32.72 -1.72
CA GLY A 323 -26.26 -31.34 -1.38
C GLY A 323 -26.07 -31.02 0.11
N THR A 324 -26.42 -31.96 1.01
CA THR A 324 -26.20 -31.80 2.45
C THR A 324 -24.71 -31.68 2.78
N VAL A 325 -23.86 -32.52 2.23
CA VAL A 325 -22.41 -32.46 2.42
C VAL A 325 -21.83 -31.17 1.85
N PHE A 326 -22.26 -30.76 0.65
CA PHE A 326 -21.83 -29.49 0.05
C PHE A 326 -22.16 -28.28 0.91
N ILE A 327 -23.42 -28.18 1.38
CA ILE A 327 -23.87 -27.10 2.26
C ILE A 327 -23.11 -27.12 3.59
N GLU A 328 -22.84 -28.30 4.15
CA GLU A 328 -22.06 -28.46 5.38
C GLU A 328 -20.65 -27.87 5.21
N VAL A 329 -19.94 -28.20 4.11
CA VAL A 329 -18.61 -27.65 3.82
C VAL A 329 -18.68 -26.14 3.53
N LEU A 330 -19.68 -25.68 2.80
CA LEU A 330 -19.89 -24.25 2.53
C LEU A 330 -20.10 -23.45 3.81
N LEU A 331 -20.98 -23.91 4.70
CA LEU A 331 -21.22 -23.25 6.00
C LEU A 331 -19.96 -23.23 6.85
N LEU A 332 -19.20 -24.32 6.87
CA LEU A 332 -17.95 -24.43 7.60
C LEU A 332 -16.88 -23.48 7.03
N SER A 333 -16.78 -23.39 5.70
CA SER A 333 -15.81 -22.48 5.04
C SER A 333 -16.19 -21.02 5.27
N LEU A 334 -17.46 -20.66 5.22
CA LEU A 334 -17.92 -19.29 5.49
C LEU A 334 -17.71 -18.90 6.97
N ALA A 335 -18.01 -19.82 7.91
CA ALA A 335 -17.77 -19.58 9.32
C ALA A 335 -16.27 -19.42 9.63
N GLY A 336 -15.43 -20.31 9.06
CA GLY A 336 -13.97 -20.21 9.17
C GLY A 336 -13.43 -18.94 8.52
N ALA A 337 -13.96 -18.53 7.36
CA ALA A 337 -13.59 -17.29 6.72
C ALA A 337 -13.99 -16.06 7.55
N ALA A 338 -15.20 -16.03 8.09
CA ALA A 338 -15.66 -14.93 8.95
C ALA A 338 -14.78 -14.74 10.18
N THR A 339 -14.46 -15.84 10.88
CA THR A 339 -13.57 -15.81 12.05
C THR A 339 -12.13 -15.48 11.67
N GLY A 340 -11.64 -15.94 10.52
CA GLY A 340 -10.32 -15.61 9.99
C GLY A 340 -10.20 -14.13 9.59
N ILE A 341 -11.23 -13.55 8.93
CA ILE A 341 -11.28 -12.11 8.65
C ILE A 341 -11.26 -11.33 9.96
N LEU A 342 -12.12 -11.69 10.92
CA LEU A 342 -12.20 -10.97 12.20
C LEU A 342 -10.85 -10.97 12.92
N ALA A 343 -10.22 -12.14 13.07
CA ALA A 343 -8.93 -12.28 13.71
C ALA A 343 -7.82 -11.54 12.96
N GLY A 344 -7.78 -11.67 11.61
CA GLY A 344 -6.82 -11.00 10.75
C GLY A 344 -6.96 -9.47 10.82
N ARG A 345 -8.18 -8.94 10.79
CA ARG A 345 -8.42 -7.49 10.91
C ARG A 345 -8.05 -6.93 12.27
N ILE A 346 -8.36 -7.65 13.35
CA ILE A 346 -7.92 -7.25 14.69
C ILE A 346 -6.38 -7.19 14.76
N ALA A 347 -5.68 -8.19 14.21
CA ALA A 347 -4.22 -8.19 14.17
C ALA A 347 -3.67 -7.04 13.32
N VAL A 348 -4.26 -6.76 12.15
CA VAL A 348 -3.89 -5.63 11.29
C VAL A 348 -4.07 -4.29 12.01
N LEU A 349 -5.17 -4.09 12.74
CA LEU A 349 -5.40 -2.87 13.53
C LEU A 349 -4.40 -2.71 14.69
N ILE A 350 -4.03 -3.82 15.33
CA ILE A 350 -2.98 -3.80 16.37
C ILE A 350 -1.63 -3.42 15.75
N LEU A 351 -1.29 -4.02 14.60
CA LEU A 351 -0.04 -3.73 13.89
C LEU A 351 0.01 -2.30 13.32
N GLU A 352 -1.12 -1.72 12.96
CA GLU A 352 -1.20 -0.30 12.59
C GLU A 352 -0.85 0.61 13.77
N ARG A 353 -1.41 0.30 14.96
CA ARG A 353 -1.15 1.09 16.16
C ARG A 353 0.28 0.91 16.68
N TYR A 354 0.82 -0.30 16.53
CA TYR A 354 2.17 -0.70 16.96
C TYR A 354 2.90 -1.37 15.80
N PRO A 355 3.40 -0.59 14.81
CA PRO A 355 4.11 -1.16 13.66
C PRO A 355 5.31 -1.99 14.09
N LEU A 356 5.51 -3.12 13.43
CA LEU A 356 6.70 -3.94 13.67
C LEU A 356 7.93 -3.17 13.23
N ARG A 357 8.85 -2.97 14.18
CA ARG A 357 10.18 -2.41 13.90
C ARG A 357 11.15 -3.57 13.70
N LEU A 358 11.85 -3.55 12.60
CA LEU A 358 12.93 -4.49 12.36
C LEU A 358 14.16 -4.08 13.17
N TRP A 359 15.01 -5.05 13.51
CA TRP A 359 16.23 -4.82 14.29
C TRP A 359 17.39 -5.65 13.73
N GLY A 360 18.62 -5.34 14.19
CA GLY A 360 19.83 -6.04 13.79
C GLY A 360 20.23 -5.77 12.34
N ASP A 361 20.89 -6.73 11.73
CA ASP A 361 21.47 -6.60 10.38
C ASP A 361 20.43 -6.34 9.30
N VAL A 362 19.21 -6.87 9.47
CA VAL A 362 18.09 -6.64 8.52
C VAL A 362 17.66 -5.18 8.55
N ALA A 363 17.53 -4.59 9.74
CA ALA A 363 17.19 -3.17 9.86
C ALA A 363 18.29 -2.30 9.26
N ALA A 364 19.56 -2.59 9.58
CA ALA A 364 20.71 -1.87 9.04
C ALA A 364 20.77 -1.95 7.50
N ALA A 365 20.50 -3.12 6.91
CA ALA A 365 20.48 -3.29 5.46
C ALA A 365 19.35 -2.48 4.79
N ILE A 366 18.17 -2.42 5.40
CA ILE A 366 17.03 -1.64 4.90
C ILE A 366 17.33 -0.14 5.03
N GLU A 367 17.89 0.30 6.15
CA GLU A 367 18.27 1.69 6.36
C GLU A 367 19.42 2.14 5.46
N GLN A 368 20.35 1.25 5.11
CA GLN A 368 21.39 1.53 4.10
C GLN A 368 20.81 1.75 2.71
N GLN A 369 19.68 1.12 2.39
CA GLN A 369 18.93 1.35 1.14
C GLN A 369 18.05 2.61 1.19
N GLY A 370 18.09 3.35 2.30
CA GLY A 370 17.34 4.59 2.44
C GLY A 370 15.86 4.40 2.85
N TRP A 371 15.52 3.28 3.48
CA TRP A 371 14.17 3.01 3.96
C TRP A 371 14.11 2.93 5.48
N GLU A 372 12.99 3.34 6.06
CA GLU A 372 12.74 3.07 7.47
C GLU A 372 12.50 1.57 7.71
N ALA A 373 13.15 1.02 8.72
CA ALA A 373 13.05 -0.40 9.08
C ALA A 373 11.75 -0.70 9.86
N ILE A 374 10.60 -0.32 9.29
CA ILE A 374 9.25 -0.55 9.85
C ILE A 374 8.39 -1.31 8.85
N LEU A 375 7.44 -2.10 9.37
CA LEU A 375 6.48 -2.86 8.59
C LEU A 375 5.05 -2.40 8.93
N PRO A 376 4.58 -1.27 8.38
CA PRO A 376 3.20 -0.86 8.57
C PRO A 376 2.26 -1.75 7.75
N PRO A 377 1.08 -2.13 8.26
CA PRO A 377 0.12 -2.90 7.49
C PRO A 377 -0.75 -2.00 6.60
N SER A 378 -1.27 -2.56 5.52
CA SER A 378 -2.35 -1.94 4.73
C SER A 378 -3.71 -2.21 5.37
N LEU A 379 -4.55 -1.18 5.48
CA LEU A 379 -5.92 -1.29 6.01
C LEU A 379 -6.97 -1.67 4.96
N ASP A 380 -6.58 -1.89 3.71
CA ASP A 380 -7.50 -2.18 2.62
C ASP A 380 -8.31 -3.46 2.89
N TRP A 381 -9.64 -3.32 2.87
CA TRP A 381 -10.59 -4.43 3.04
C TRP A 381 -10.60 -5.40 1.87
N SER A 382 -10.20 -4.96 0.67
CA SER A 382 -10.15 -5.81 -0.52
C SER A 382 -9.24 -7.02 -0.32
N ILE A 383 -8.16 -6.86 0.46
CA ILE A 383 -7.24 -7.94 0.85
C ILE A 383 -8.03 -9.07 1.54
N SER A 384 -8.82 -8.71 2.56
CA SER A 384 -9.55 -9.70 3.36
C SER A 384 -10.57 -10.48 2.54
N PHE A 385 -11.33 -9.80 1.69
CA PHE A 385 -12.35 -10.44 0.86
C PHE A 385 -11.77 -11.28 -0.28
N THR A 386 -10.70 -10.79 -0.92
CA THR A 386 -10.01 -11.53 -1.99
C THR A 386 -9.45 -12.85 -1.47
N HIS A 387 -8.71 -12.82 -0.35
CA HIS A 387 -8.12 -14.03 0.22
C HIS A 387 -9.18 -14.97 0.83
N ALA A 388 -10.25 -14.43 1.41
CA ALA A 388 -11.40 -15.23 1.85
C ALA A 388 -12.05 -15.96 0.68
N GLY A 389 -12.28 -15.29 -0.43
CA GLY A 389 -12.81 -15.91 -1.64
C GLY A 389 -11.94 -17.05 -2.16
N ILE A 390 -10.62 -16.84 -2.21
CA ILE A 390 -9.66 -17.86 -2.65
C ILE A 390 -9.71 -19.09 -1.72
N ILE A 391 -9.66 -18.90 -0.40
CA ILE A 391 -9.67 -20.00 0.57
C ILE A 391 -11.00 -20.75 0.57
N VAL A 392 -12.12 -20.04 0.44
CA VAL A 392 -13.43 -20.68 0.27
C VAL A 392 -13.45 -21.54 -1.00
N LEU A 393 -12.94 -21.04 -2.12
CA LEU A 393 -12.85 -21.80 -3.37
C LEU A 393 -11.96 -23.05 -3.22
N ILE A 394 -10.80 -22.94 -2.58
CA ILE A 394 -9.92 -24.08 -2.28
C ILE A 394 -10.66 -25.13 -1.43
N THR A 395 -11.39 -24.66 -0.39
CA THR A 395 -12.16 -25.55 0.51
C THR A 395 -13.26 -26.28 -0.26
N LEU A 396 -13.99 -25.59 -1.14
CA LEU A 396 -15.01 -26.19 -2.00
C LEU A 396 -14.41 -27.16 -3.02
N ALA A 397 -13.24 -26.85 -3.56
CA ALA A 397 -12.53 -27.78 -4.44
C ALA A 397 -12.12 -29.07 -3.69
N ALA A 398 -11.60 -28.94 -2.47
CA ALA A 398 -11.29 -30.08 -1.60
C ALA A 398 -12.52 -30.92 -1.26
N ALA A 399 -13.72 -30.32 -1.19
CA ALA A 399 -14.98 -31.00 -0.97
C ALA A 399 -15.39 -31.93 -2.14
N ALA A 400 -14.78 -31.81 -3.30
CA ALA A 400 -15.04 -32.71 -4.42
C ALA A 400 -14.79 -34.19 -4.04
N TRP A 401 -13.83 -34.46 -3.15
CA TRP A 401 -13.55 -35.82 -2.70
C TRP A 401 -14.72 -36.45 -1.88
N PRO A 402 -15.20 -35.86 -0.79
CA PRO A 402 -16.38 -36.38 -0.08
C PRO A 402 -17.62 -36.48 -0.98
N LEU A 403 -17.83 -35.53 -1.89
CA LEU A 403 -18.94 -35.60 -2.83
C LEU A 403 -18.83 -36.81 -3.75
N ARG A 404 -17.64 -37.11 -4.32
CA ARG A 404 -17.41 -38.33 -5.11
C ARG A 404 -17.62 -39.59 -4.27
N THR A 405 -17.24 -39.58 -3.01
CA THR A 405 -17.45 -40.73 -2.11
C THR A 405 -18.94 -41.01 -1.91
N VAL A 406 -19.78 -39.99 -1.75
CA VAL A 406 -21.25 -40.15 -1.67
C VAL A 406 -21.81 -40.86 -2.88
N PHE A 407 -21.37 -40.45 -4.10
CA PHE A 407 -21.85 -41.07 -5.34
C PHE A 407 -21.36 -42.52 -5.55
N LYS A 408 -20.17 -42.86 -5.03
CA LYS A 408 -19.60 -44.22 -5.13
C LYS A 408 -20.03 -45.18 -4.02
N THR A 409 -20.67 -44.68 -2.94
CA THR A 409 -21.09 -45.50 -1.82
C THR A 409 -22.26 -46.39 -2.20
N SER A 410 -22.14 -47.70 -1.98
CA SER A 410 -23.21 -48.67 -2.14
C SER A 410 -24.09 -48.71 -0.87
N PRO A 411 -25.44 -48.82 -1.02
CA PRO A 411 -26.32 -48.98 0.11
C PRO A 411 -26.21 -50.32 0.84
N VAL A 412 -25.58 -51.31 0.20
CA VAL A 412 -25.35 -52.65 0.77
C VAL A 412 -23.84 -52.83 1.03
N HIS A 413 -23.43 -52.85 2.28
CA HIS A 413 -22.12 -53.39 2.69
C HIS A 413 -22.27 -54.88 2.96
N ARG A 414 -21.64 -55.71 2.09
CA ARG A 414 -21.23 -57.03 2.50
C ARG A 414 -20.03 -56.97 3.42
#